data_b591fdb36f6367f981af0c832e28ab83
#
_entry.id   b591fdb36f6367f981af0c832e28ab83
#
_cell.length_a   1.000
_cell.length_b   1.000
_cell.length_c   1.000
_cell.angle_alpha   90.00
_cell.angle_beta   90.00
_cell.angle_gamma   90.00
#
_symmetry.space_group_name_H-M   'P 1'
#
loop_
_entity.id
_entity.type
_entity.pdbx_description
1 polymer ?
#
loop_
_entity_poly.entity_id
_entity_poly.type
_entity_poly.pdbx_seq_one_letter_code
_entity_poly.pdbx_strand_id
1 'polypeptide(L)'
;MEWFLSHIDDVLRLSGLHLYQSVVPLVIGVLIAVPAAQLVRGRRKIRTFVLSTGSLLYTIPSLALFVTLPAILGTRILDLANIIVALTIYAVALMLRVAVDAFDSVDDGVRQAAVAMGYRPFRRFLTVDLPLSVPVLIAGLRVVSVSNISMVSVGALIGVQNLGFFFSDGLRRNFVTEIVVGILATLVLAFLMDLILVLLQRFLTPWMRAAGGTGRRRKRSGRPDGSGSAAPASLSRPAPLDAAPDAALKGA
;
A
#
# COMPACT_ATOMS: atom_id res chain seq x y z
N MET A 1 34.16 7.59 9.73
CA MET A 1 34.33 7.27 8.30
C MET A 1 35.20 6.03 8.13
N GLU A 2 36.32 5.94 8.81
CA GLU A 2 37.25 4.80 8.72
C GLU A 2 36.61 3.45 9.08
N TRP A 3 35.81 3.40 10.13
CA TRP A 3 35.09 2.18 10.52
C TRP A 3 34.18 1.65 9.39
N PHE A 4 33.44 2.53 8.73
CA PHE A 4 32.56 2.14 7.63
C PHE A 4 33.35 1.54 6.45
N LEU A 5 34.48 2.17 6.11
CA LEU A 5 35.33 1.68 5.01
C LEU A 5 35.96 0.32 5.32
N SER A 6 36.31 0.08 6.60
CA SER A 6 36.88 -1.20 7.04
C SER A 6 35.85 -2.34 7.14
N HIS A 7 34.53 -2.03 7.18
CA HIS A 7 33.44 -3.00 7.33
C HIS A 7 32.47 -2.98 6.12
N ILE A 8 32.88 -2.42 4.99
CA ILE A 8 32.01 -2.29 3.79
C ILE A 8 31.50 -3.64 3.29
N ASP A 9 32.35 -4.67 3.33
CA ASP A 9 31.98 -6.02 2.90
C ASP A 9 30.88 -6.62 3.78
N ASP A 10 30.95 -6.40 5.10
CA ASP A 10 29.88 -6.82 6.02
C ASP A 10 28.57 -6.07 5.77
N VAL A 11 28.65 -4.75 5.54
CA VAL A 11 27.48 -3.93 5.21
C VAL A 11 26.83 -4.43 3.93
N LEU A 12 27.60 -4.71 2.87
CA LEU A 12 27.07 -5.21 1.60
C LEU A 12 26.47 -6.62 1.76
N ARG A 13 27.15 -7.51 2.44
CA ARG A 13 26.69 -8.88 2.72
C ARG A 13 25.37 -8.87 3.49
N LEU A 14 25.30 -8.11 4.59
CA LEU A 14 24.10 -8.00 5.42
C LEU A 14 22.97 -7.27 4.69
N SER A 15 23.27 -6.31 3.82
CA SER A 15 22.28 -5.66 2.94
C SER A 15 21.65 -6.67 1.96
N GLY A 16 22.46 -7.54 1.36
CA GLY A 16 21.97 -8.60 0.48
C GLY A 16 21.05 -9.58 1.19
N LEU A 17 21.43 -10.02 2.40
CA LEU A 17 20.59 -10.90 3.24
C LEU A 17 19.30 -10.20 3.66
N HIS A 18 19.36 -8.93 4.04
CA HIS A 18 18.22 -8.12 4.43
C HIS A 18 17.24 -7.96 3.26
N LEU A 19 17.75 -7.68 2.07
CA LEU A 19 16.96 -7.58 0.85
C LEU A 19 16.26 -8.90 0.53
N TYR A 20 16.97 -10.01 0.60
CA TYR A 20 16.40 -11.34 0.39
C TYR A 20 15.27 -11.62 1.37
N GLN A 21 15.50 -11.36 2.68
CA GLN A 21 14.52 -11.58 3.75
C GLN A 21 13.28 -10.68 3.64
N SER A 22 13.38 -9.53 2.99
CA SER A 22 12.25 -8.61 2.79
C SER A 22 11.49 -8.85 1.49
N VAL A 23 12.19 -9.15 0.39
CA VAL A 23 11.60 -9.28 -0.95
C VAL A 23 10.88 -10.62 -1.13
N VAL A 24 11.47 -11.72 -0.65
CA VAL A 24 10.85 -13.04 -0.80
C VAL A 24 9.46 -13.10 -0.16
N PRO A 25 9.28 -12.69 1.11
CA PRO A 25 7.95 -12.64 1.73
C PRO A 25 7.00 -11.68 1.02
N LEU A 26 7.51 -10.54 0.51
CA LEU A 26 6.72 -9.56 -0.20
C LEU A 26 6.13 -10.14 -1.49
N VAL A 27 6.95 -10.82 -2.28
CA VAL A 27 6.52 -11.46 -3.54
C VAL A 27 5.51 -12.57 -3.26
N ILE A 28 5.80 -13.45 -2.29
CA ILE A 28 4.87 -14.52 -1.90
C ILE A 28 3.55 -13.92 -1.39
N GLY A 29 3.65 -12.86 -0.57
CA GLY A 29 2.50 -12.12 -0.06
C GLY A 29 1.59 -11.58 -1.15
N VAL A 30 2.16 -10.96 -2.19
CA VAL A 30 1.41 -10.48 -3.36
C VAL A 30 0.76 -11.63 -4.13
N LEU A 31 1.51 -12.70 -4.38
CA LEU A 31 1.01 -13.88 -5.13
C LEU A 31 -0.16 -14.57 -4.43
N ILE A 32 -0.21 -14.52 -3.11
CA ILE A 32 -1.32 -15.08 -2.31
C ILE A 32 -2.45 -14.05 -2.18
N ALA A 33 -2.14 -12.82 -1.78
CA ALA A 33 -3.14 -11.82 -1.42
C ALA A 33 -3.96 -11.33 -2.61
N VAL A 34 -3.35 -11.13 -3.80
CA VAL A 34 -4.05 -10.60 -4.97
C VAL A 34 -5.13 -11.57 -5.47
N PRO A 35 -4.87 -12.87 -5.68
CA PRO A 35 -5.92 -13.83 -6.03
C PRO A 35 -6.96 -13.99 -4.92
N ALA A 36 -6.52 -14.04 -3.64
CA ALA A 36 -7.43 -14.16 -2.50
C ALA A 36 -8.39 -12.96 -2.42
N ALA A 37 -7.91 -11.74 -2.61
CA ALA A 37 -8.73 -10.54 -2.65
C ALA A 37 -9.80 -10.60 -3.74
N GLN A 38 -9.45 -11.08 -4.94
CA GLN A 38 -10.40 -11.26 -6.03
C GLN A 38 -11.51 -12.27 -5.68
N LEU A 39 -11.17 -13.36 -4.99
CA LEU A 39 -12.13 -14.40 -4.59
C LEU A 39 -13.11 -13.92 -3.50
N VAL A 40 -12.62 -13.12 -2.54
CA VAL A 40 -13.43 -12.69 -1.39
C VAL A 40 -14.25 -11.42 -1.64
N ARG A 41 -13.84 -10.59 -2.60
CA ARG A 41 -14.41 -9.29 -2.89
C ARG A 41 -15.94 -9.34 -3.14
N GLY A 42 -16.44 -10.34 -3.88
CA GLY A 42 -17.85 -10.48 -4.21
C GLY A 42 -18.73 -11.02 -3.06
N ARG A 43 -18.15 -11.40 -1.92
CA ARG A 43 -18.84 -12.08 -0.81
C ARG A 43 -18.68 -11.28 0.48
N ARG A 44 -19.59 -10.36 0.77
CA ARG A 44 -19.50 -9.42 1.90
C ARG A 44 -19.11 -10.05 3.24
N LYS A 45 -19.72 -11.18 3.62
CA LYS A 45 -19.44 -11.86 4.91
C LYS A 45 -17.99 -12.43 4.93
N ILE A 46 -17.60 -13.10 3.84
CA ILE A 46 -16.24 -13.69 3.72
C ILE A 46 -15.20 -12.58 3.70
N ARG A 47 -15.44 -11.51 2.93
CA ARG A 47 -14.57 -10.32 2.88
C ARG A 47 -14.34 -9.75 4.28
N THR A 48 -15.41 -9.47 5.02
CA THR A 48 -15.30 -8.94 6.39
C THR A 48 -14.50 -9.88 7.29
N PHE A 49 -14.81 -11.16 7.27
CA PHE A 49 -14.11 -12.16 8.09
C PHE A 49 -12.61 -12.19 7.75
N VAL A 50 -12.25 -12.30 6.48
CA VAL A 50 -10.86 -12.41 6.01
C VAL A 50 -10.07 -11.13 6.31
N LEU A 51 -10.65 -9.95 6.07
CA LEU A 51 -10.00 -8.67 6.40
C LEU A 51 -9.84 -8.47 7.91
N SER A 52 -10.82 -8.86 8.72
CA SER A 52 -10.71 -8.79 10.18
C SER A 52 -9.63 -9.76 10.70
N THR A 53 -9.60 -10.99 10.20
CA THR A 53 -8.56 -11.98 10.56
C THR A 53 -7.17 -11.46 10.17
N GLY A 54 -7.00 -10.90 8.96
CA GLY A 54 -5.75 -10.28 8.54
C GLY A 54 -5.31 -9.13 9.46
N SER A 55 -6.25 -8.26 9.86
CA SER A 55 -5.96 -7.20 10.81
C SER A 55 -5.52 -7.73 12.18
N LEU A 56 -6.17 -8.78 12.69
CA LEU A 56 -5.79 -9.42 13.95
C LEU A 56 -4.41 -10.07 13.87
N LEU A 57 -4.10 -10.76 12.77
CA LEU A 57 -2.78 -11.35 12.57
C LEU A 57 -1.67 -10.30 12.57
N TYR A 58 -1.93 -9.12 11.98
CA TYR A 58 -0.96 -8.02 11.97
C TYR A 58 -0.77 -7.36 13.35
N THR A 59 -1.70 -7.54 14.31
CA THR A 59 -1.51 -7.03 15.68
C THR A 59 -0.57 -7.89 16.52
N ILE A 60 -0.25 -9.10 16.09
CA ILE A 60 0.71 -9.96 16.80
C ILE A 60 2.09 -9.30 16.70
N PRO A 61 2.82 -9.10 17.83
CA PRO A 61 4.17 -8.57 17.77
C PRO A 61 5.10 -9.45 16.93
N SER A 62 5.85 -8.85 16.00
CA SER A 62 6.73 -9.61 15.09
C SER A 62 7.74 -10.50 15.80
N LEU A 63 8.34 -9.99 16.88
CA LEU A 63 9.27 -10.75 17.69
C LEU A 63 8.61 -12.00 18.31
N ALA A 64 7.37 -11.87 18.80
CA ALA A 64 6.63 -13.00 19.34
C ALA A 64 6.38 -14.07 18.27
N LEU A 65 6.01 -13.66 17.06
CA LEU A 65 5.81 -14.57 15.94
C LEU A 65 7.12 -15.26 15.52
N PHE A 66 8.22 -14.53 15.45
CA PHE A 66 9.55 -15.11 15.12
C PHE A 66 10.00 -16.17 16.12
N VAL A 67 9.69 -15.98 17.40
CA VAL A 67 10.09 -16.93 18.48
C VAL A 67 9.13 -18.13 18.55
N THR A 68 7.86 -17.96 18.23
CA THR A 68 6.87 -19.06 18.30
C THR A 68 6.85 -19.97 17.07
N LEU A 69 7.14 -19.41 15.87
CA LEU A 69 7.13 -20.17 14.62
C LEU A 69 8.04 -21.40 14.60
N PRO A 70 9.27 -21.38 15.12
CA PRO A 70 10.12 -22.58 15.20
C PRO A 70 9.44 -23.75 15.90
N ALA A 71 8.70 -23.50 16.99
CA ALA A 71 7.98 -24.53 17.71
C ALA A 71 6.81 -25.10 16.92
N ILE A 72 6.18 -24.28 16.07
CA ILE A 72 5.03 -24.69 15.21
C ILE A 72 5.53 -25.44 13.97
N LEU A 73 6.62 -24.96 13.36
CA LEU A 73 7.16 -25.53 12.11
C LEU A 73 8.14 -26.68 12.34
N GLY A 74 8.59 -26.93 13.59
CA GLY A 74 9.62 -27.92 13.90
C GLY A 74 11.01 -27.56 13.38
N THR A 75 11.28 -26.27 13.15
CA THR A 75 12.53 -25.73 12.62
C THR A 75 13.49 -25.29 13.75
N ARG A 76 14.74 -24.98 13.40
CA ARG A 76 15.68 -24.38 14.34
C ARG A 76 15.34 -22.90 14.53
N ILE A 77 15.59 -22.33 15.73
CA ILE A 77 15.26 -20.94 16.07
C ILE A 77 15.90 -19.95 15.09
N LEU A 78 17.14 -20.20 14.65
CA LEU A 78 17.89 -19.35 13.73
C LEU A 78 17.63 -19.67 12.25
N ASP A 79 16.66 -20.52 11.94
CA ASP A 79 16.36 -20.87 10.57
C ASP A 79 15.72 -19.67 9.86
N LEU A 80 16.27 -19.32 8.70
CA LEU A 80 15.79 -18.24 7.85
C LEU A 80 14.32 -18.43 7.42
N ALA A 81 13.87 -19.68 7.33
CA ALA A 81 12.50 -20.02 6.98
C ALA A 81 11.49 -19.40 7.96
N ASN A 82 11.81 -19.30 9.25
CA ASN A 82 10.91 -18.75 10.25
C ASN A 82 10.61 -17.27 9.96
N ILE A 83 11.64 -16.48 9.65
CA ILE A 83 11.46 -15.05 9.29
C ILE A 83 10.69 -14.91 7.99
N ILE A 84 11.02 -15.72 6.97
CA ILE A 84 10.33 -15.67 5.67
C ILE A 84 8.85 -16.00 5.86
N VAL A 85 8.50 -17.04 6.61
CA VAL A 85 7.11 -17.41 6.87
C VAL A 85 6.38 -16.32 7.65
N ALA A 86 6.99 -15.82 8.74
CA ALA A 86 6.38 -14.76 9.54
C ALA A 86 6.11 -13.49 8.73
N LEU A 87 7.10 -13.03 7.98
CA LEU A 87 6.96 -11.82 7.15
C LEU A 87 5.99 -12.06 5.98
N THR A 88 5.88 -13.28 5.48
CA THR A 88 4.86 -13.64 4.48
C THR A 88 3.46 -13.52 5.08
N ILE A 89 3.24 -13.98 6.30
CA ILE A 89 1.95 -13.82 6.99
C ILE A 89 1.58 -12.34 7.10
N TYR A 90 2.52 -11.49 7.53
CA TYR A 90 2.28 -10.04 7.60
C TYR A 90 2.07 -9.40 6.23
N ALA A 91 2.88 -9.78 5.24
CA ALA A 91 2.73 -9.28 3.88
C ALA A 91 1.37 -9.65 3.28
N VAL A 92 0.89 -10.89 3.49
CA VAL A 92 -0.45 -11.34 3.07
C VAL A 92 -1.53 -10.53 3.78
N ALA A 93 -1.43 -10.36 5.11
CA ALA A 93 -2.43 -9.65 5.90
C ALA A 93 -2.60 -8.19 5.43
N LEU A 94 -1.49 -7.47 5.21
CA LEU A 94 -1.51 -6.10 4.72
C LEU A 94 -1.94 -6.02 3.26
N MET A 95 -1.32 -6.85 2.40
CA MET A 95 -1.54 -6.79 0.96
C MET A 95 -2.95 -7.22 0.57
N LEU A 96 -3.59 -8.09 1.35
CA LEU A 96 -4.98 -8.50 1.12
C LEU A 96 -5.94 -7.31 1.20
N ARG A 97 -5.79 -6.44 2.20
CA ARG A 97 -6.57 -5.21 2.33
C ARG A 97 -6.30 -4.28 1.16
N VAL A 98 -5.03 -4.02 0.86
CA VAL A 98 -4.62 -3.20 -0.28
C VAL A 98 -5.22 -3.71 -1.59
N ALA A 99 -5.18 -5.03 -1.83
CA ALA A 99 -5.69 -5.62 -3.05
C ALA A 99 -7.22 -5.51 -3.16
N VAL A 100 -7.96 -5.68 -2.06
CA VAL A 100 -9.41 -5.47 -2.05
C VAL A 100 -9.73 -4.00 -2.37
N ASP A 101 -9.08 -3.05 -1.70
CA ASP A 101 -9.30 -1.61 -1.92
C ASP A 101 -8.91 -1.20 -3.36
N ALA A 102 -7.83 -1.77 -3.90
CA ALA A 102 -7.41 -1.55 -5.28
C ALA A 102 -8.43 -2.06 -6.30
N PHE A 103 -8.99 -3.24 -6.08
CA PHE A 103 -10.05 -3.74 -6.96
C PHE A 103 -11.34 -2.95 -6.81
N ASP A 104 -11.67 -2.44 -5.64
CA ASP A 104 -12.86 -1.62 -5.43
C ASP A 104 -12.72 -0.21 -6.04
N SER A 105 -11.49 0.26 -6.27
CA SER A 105 -11.21 1.55 -6.92
C SER A 105 -11.52 1.57 -8.43
N VAL A 106 -11.71 0.41 -9.05
CA VAL A 106 -12.05 0.31 -10.48
C VAL A 106 -13.52 0.68 -10.67
N ASP A 107 -13.81 1.60 -11.60
CA ASP A 107 -15.14 2.10 -11.89
C ASP A 107 -16.11 0.99 -12.34
N ASP A 108 -17.30 0.97 -11.74
CA ASP A 108 -18.31 -0.06 -12.04
C ASP A 108 -18.88 0.06 -13.44
N GLY A 109 -18.92 1.27 -14.04
CA GLY A 109 -19.33 1.49 -15.43
C GLY A 109 -18.39 0.80 -16.41
N VAL A 110 -17.08 0.85 -16.15
CA VAL A 110 -16.07 0.13 -16.96
C VAL A 110 -16.28 -1.39 -16.85
N ARG A 111 -16.61 -1.89 -15.67
CA ARG A 111 -16.92 -3.32 -15.49
C ARG A 111 -18.18 -3.75 -16.23
N GLN A 112 -19.23 -2.94 -16.14
CA GLN A 112 -20.50 -3.22 -16.83
C GLN A 112 -20.30 -3.19 -18.35
N ALA A 113 -19.54 -2.24 -18.88
CA ALA A 113 -19.19 -2.19 -20.28
C ALA A 113 -18.43 -3.45 -20.73
N ALA A 114 -17.47 -3.93 -19.93
CA ALA A 114 -16.76 -5.17 -20.23
C ALA A 114 -17.70 -6.39 -20.25
N VAL A 115 -18.66 -6.45 -19.31
CA VAL A 115 -19.68 -7.52 -19.30
C VAL A 115 -20.57 -7.44 -20.53
N ALA A 116 -21.02 -6.24 -20.93
CA ALA A 116 -21.83 -6.02 -22.14
C ALA A 116 -21.09 -6.44 -23.43
N MET A 117 -19.75 -6.29 -23.44
CA MET A 117 -18.90 -6.79 -24.53
C MET A 117 -18.64 -8.32 -24.49
N GLY A 118 -19.26 -9.05 -23.57
CA GLY A 118 -19.16 -10.51 -23.48
C GLY A 118 -17.89 -11.04 -22.78
N TYR A 119 -17.19 -10.20 -22.01
CA TYR A 119 -16.03 -10.67 -21.25
C TYR A 119 -16.45 -11.66 -20.16
N ARG A 120 -15.86 -12.87 -20.17
CA ARG A 120 -16.01 -13.83 -19.10
C ARG A 120 -15.30 -13.34 -17.81
N PRO A 121 -15.74 -13.72 -16.60
CA PRO A 121 -15.22 -13.19 -15.34
C PRO A 121 -13.71 -13.25 -15.20
N PHE A 122 -13.06 -14.36 -15.54
CA PHE A 122 -11.60 -14.52 -15.47
C PHE A 122 -10.88 -13.62 -16.49
N ARG A 123 -11.35 -13.56 -17.74
CA ARG A 123 -10.78 -12.68 -18.78
C ARG A 123 -10.95 -11.22 -18.37
N ARG A 124 -12.12 -10.82 -17.88
CA ARG A 124 -12.37 -9.47 -17.37
C ARG A 124 -11.39 -9.12 -16.25
N PHE A 125 -11.18 -10.04 -15.28
CA PHE A 125 -10.22 -9.82 -14.20
C PHE A 125 -8.82 -9.52 -14.74
N LEU A 126 -8.28 -10.35 -15.63
CA LEU A 126 -6.92 -10.19 -16.15
C LEU A 126 -6.74 -8.98 -17.09
N THR A 127 -7.77 -8.62 -17.85
CA THR A 127 -7.64 -7.59 -18.91
C THR A 127 -8.24 -6.23 -18.53
N VAL A 128 -9.08 -6.15 -17.50
CA VAL A 128 -9.77 -4.93 -17.08
C VAL A 128 -9.51 -4.63 -15.60
N ASP A 129 -9.98 -5.50 -14.69
CA ASP A 129 -9.91 -5.22 -13.25
C ASP A 129 -8.46 -5.11 -12.77
N LEU A 130 -7.59 -6.07 -13.08
CA LEU A 130 -6.21 -6.10 -12.63
C LEU A 130 -5.36 -4.96 -13.21
N PRO A 131 -5.32 -4.69 -14.52
CA PRO A 131 -4.54 -3.57 -15.05
C PRO A 131 -4.98 -2.22 -14.50
N LEU A 132 -6.28 -1.97 -14.36
CA LEU A 132 -6.79 -0.71 -13.83
C LEU A 132 -6.54 -0.53 -12.33
N SER A 133 -6.41 -1.62 -11.58
CA SER A 133 -6.07 -1.59 -10.15
C SER A 133 -4.56 -1.49 -9.85
N VAL A 134 -3.68 -1.74 -10.84
CA VAL A 134 -2.21 -1.71 -10.68
C VAL A 134 -1.70 -0.44 -10.00
N PRO A 135 -2.15 0.77 -10.31
CA PRO A 135 -1.65 1.98 -9.64
C PRO A 135 -1.87 1.95 -8.12
N VAL A 136 -3.05 1.53 -7.68
CA VAL A 136 -3.40 1.42 -6.26
C VAL A 136 -2.69 0.24 -5.60
N LEU A 137 -2.59 -0.90 -6.31
CA LEU A 137 -1.84 -2.07 -5.84
C LEU A 137 -0.38 -1.72 -5.56
N ILE A 138 0.30 -1.03 -6.49
CA ILE A 138 1.71 -0.67 -6.29
C ILE A 138 1.86 0.39 -5.20
N ALA A 139 0.96 1.36 -5.11
CA ALA A 139 0.99 2.33 -4.02
C ALA A 139 0.92 1.65 -2.65
N GLY A 140 0.03 0.67 -2.47
CA GLY A 140 -0.03 -0.13 -1.25
C GLY A 140 1.16 -1.07 -1.08
N LEU A 141 1.66 -1.69 -2.17
CA LEU A 141 2.84 -2.55 -2.15
C LEU A 141 4.08 -1.81 -1.62
N ARG A 142 4.23 -0.53 -1.95
CA ARG A 142 5.30 0.32 -1.41
C ARG A 142 5.25 0.42 0.11
N VAL A 143 4.06 0.61 0.69
CA VAL A 143 3.87 0.65 2.14
C VAL A 143 4.21 -0.70 2.77
N VAL A 144 3.73 -1.81 2.19
CA VAL A 144 4.03 -3.17 2.66
C VAL A 144 5.53 -3.48 2.57
N SER A 145 6.19 -3.04 1.50
CA SER A 145 7.64 -3.21 1.30
C SER A 145 8.46 -2.52 2.39
N VAL A 146 8.17 -1.25 2.69
CA VAL A 146 8.85 -0.51 3.76
C VAL A 146 8.61 -1.16 5.11
N SER A 147 7.37 -1.62 5.38
CA SER A 147 7.03 -2.35 6.61
C SER A 147 7.83 -3.65 6.73
N ASN A 148 7.94 -4.43 5.65
CA ASN A 148 8.74 -5.66 5.66
C ASN A 148 10.22 -5.39 5.94
N ILE A 149 10.81 -4.41 5.24
CA ILE A 149 12.22 -4.01 5.47
C ILE A 149 12.44 -3.63 6.93
N SER A 150 11.54 -2.85 7.52
CA SER A 150 11.64 -2.49 8.94
C SER A 150 11.55 -3.71 9.86
N MET A 151 10.61 -4.62 9.60
CA MET A 151 10.40 -5.82 10.42
C MET A 151 11.56 -6.84 10.32
N VAL A 152 12.24 -6.94 9.17
CA VAL A 152 13.44 -7.78 9.03
C VAL A 152 14.48 -7.43 10.08
N SER A 153 14.69 -6.13 10.36
CA SER A 153 15.68 -5.67 11.36
C SER A 153 15.43 -6.28 12.75
N VAL A 154 14.17 -6.53 13.11
CA VAL A 154 13.79 -7.15 14.39
C VAL A 154 14.32 -8.59 14.49
N GLY A 155 14.48 -9.29 13.37
CA GLY A 155 15.05 -10.64 13.32
C GLY A 155 16.48 -10.73 13.87
N ALA A 156 17.24 -9.62 13.86
CA ALA A 156 18.57 -9.57 14.45
C ALA A 156 18.56 -9.78 15.97
N LEU A 157 17.47 -9.41 16.65
CA LEU A 157 17.33 -9.60 18.11
C LEU A 157 17.31 -11.08 18.52
N ILE A 158 16.87 -11.96 17.62
CA ILE A 158 16.89 -13.42 17.84
C ILE A 158 18.11 -14.09 17.18
N GLY A 159 19.07 -13.30 16.65
CA GLY A 159 20.34 -13.79 16.11
C GLY A 159 20.35 -14.06 14.60
N VAL A 160 19.29 -13.71 13.85
CA VAL A 160 19.29 -13.85 12.39
C VAL A 160 20.06 -12.70 11.74
N GLN A 161 20.97 -13.05 10.82
CA GLN A 161 21.83 -12.08 10.16
C GLN A 161 21.08 -11.21 9.16
N ASN A 162 21.10 -9.90 9.42
CA ASN A 162 20.57 -8.83 8.57
C ASN A 162 21.13 -7.48 9.03
N LEU A 163 20.74 -6.35 8.40
CA LEU A 163 21.22 -5.01 8.81
C LEU A 163 20.88 -4.62 10.26
N GLY A 164 19.86 -5.25 10.86
CA GLY A 164 19.53 -5.07 12.28
C GLY A 164 20.62 -5.53 13.24
N PHE A 165 21.57 -6.35 12.75
CA PHE A 165 22.75 -6.74 13.52
C PHE A 165 23.52 -5.52 14.00
N PHE A 166 23.73 -4.53 13.16
CA PHE A 166 24.45 -3.30 13.54
C PHE A 166 23.72 -2.50 14.62
N PHE A 167 22.39 -2.58 14.73
CA PHE A 167 21.65 -1.95 15.84
C PHE A 167 21.88 -2.69 17.15
N SER A 168 21.75 -4.02 17.13
CA SER A 168 21.87 -4.83 18.34
C SER A 168 23.29 -4.94 18.84
N ASP A 169 24.27 -5.03 17.97
CA ASP A 169 25.68 -5.10 18.34
C ASP A 169 26.21 -3.74 18.78
N GLY A 170 25.93 -2.68 18.04
CA GLY A 170 26.29 -1.31 18.41
C GLY A 170 25.69 -0.87 19.74
N LEU A 171 24.43 -1.29 20.04
CA LEU A 171 23.81 -1.02 21.33
C LEU A 171 24.53 -1.76 22.48
N ARG A 172 24.86 -3.03 22.29
CA ARG A 172 25.59 -3.82 23.30
C ARG A 172 26.99 -3.28 23.61
N ARG A 173 27.67 -2.74 22.59
CA ARG A 173 29.02 -2.18 22.70
C ARG A 173 29.05 -0.69 22.99
N ASN A 174 27.90 -0.02 23.11
CA ASN A 174 27.76 1.43 23.17
C ASN A 174 28.52 2.15 22.05
N PHE A 175 28.47 1.58 20.83
CA PHE A 175 29.19 2.09 19.68
C PHE A 175 28.22 2.75 18.69
N VAL A 176 27.98 4.05 18.92
CA VAL A 176 26.98 4.84 18.15
C VAL A 176 27.23 4.85 16.64
N THR A 177 28.50 4.83 16.21
CA THR A 177 28.84 4.84 14.77
C THR A 177 28.24 3.64 14.04
N GLU A 178 28.31 2.45 14.64
CA GLU A 178 27.77 1.22 14.08
C GLU A 178 26.23 1.29 13.96
N ILE A 179 25.57 1.81 15.00
CA ILE A 179 24.11 2.01 14.98
C ILE A 179 23.71 2.95 13.83
N VAL A 180 24.42 4.08 13.70
CA VAL A 180 24.15 5.06 12.64
C VAL A 180 24.34 4.46 11.24
N VAL A 181 25.40 3.69 11.03
CA VAL A 181 25.66 2.99 9.78
C VAL A 181 24.51 2.01 9.48
N GLY A 182 24.07 1.23 10.46
CA GLY A 182 22.94 0.31 10.30
C GLY A 182 21.64 1.04 9.91
N ILE A 183 21.33 2.16 10.58
CA ILE A 183 20.16 2.98 10.25
C ILE A 183 20.24 3.51 8.82
N LEU A 184 21.38 4.12 8.45
CA LEU A 184 21.56 4.68 7.11
C LEU A 184 21.50 3.60 6.03
N ALA A 185 22.14 2.44 6.25
CA ALA A 185 22.08 1.32 5.31
C ALA A 185 20.64 0.82 5.10
N THR A 186 19.87 0.68 6.18
CA THR A 186 18.46 0.26 6.10
C THR A 186 17.60 1.31 5.39
N LEU A 187 17.80 2.61 5.65
CA LEU A 187 17.10 3.70 4.97
C LEU A 187 17.43 3.72 3.47
N VAL A 188 18.70 3.57 3.11
CA VAL A 188 19.12 3.51 1.69
C VAL A 188 18.47 2.31 1.01
N LEU A 189 18.47 1.14 1.66
CA LEU A 189 17.83 -0.05 1.11
C LEU A 189 16.32 0.14 0.89
N ALA A 190 15.63 0.72 1.88
CA ALA A 190 14.20 1.03 1.78
C ALA A 190 13.92 2.04 0.65
N PHE A 191 14.73 3.08 0.52
CA PHE A 191 14.63 4.07 -0.54
C PHE A 191 14.87 3.47 -1.93
N LEU A 192 15.88 2.62 -2.08
CA LEU A 192 16.17 1.93 -3.35
C LEU A 192 15.00 1.01 -3.75
N MET A 193 14.47 0.28 -2.79
CA MET A 193 13.31 -0.60 -3.03
C MET A 193 12.07 0.21 -3.42
N ASP A 194 11.80 1.33 -2.75
CA ASP A 194 10.71 2.24 -3.11
C ASP A 194 10.88 2.81 -4.52
N LEU A 195 12.10 3.22 -4.87
CA LEU A 195 12.43 3.70 -6.22
C LEU A 195 12.18 2.63 -7.29
N ILE A 196 12.58 1.38 -7.03
CA ILE A 196 12.32 0.24 -7.93
C ILE A 196 10.80 0.07 -8.14
N LEU A 197 10.00 0.11 -7.07
CA LEU A 197 8.54 -0.02 -7.16
C LEU A 197 7.90 1.17 -7.90
N VAL A 198 8.40 2.40 -7.72
CA VAL A 198 7.96 3.57 -8.49
C VAL A 198 8.28 3.41 -9.98
N LEU A 199 9.48 2.94 -10.31
CA LEU A 199 9.86 2.66 -11.69
C LEU A 199 8.98 1.55 -12.28
N LEU A 200 8.76 0.47 -11.54
CA LEU A 200 7.87 -0.62 -11.94
C LEU A 200 6.45 -0.10 -12.22
N GLN A 201 5.91 0.76 -11.34
CA GLN A 201 4.62 1.42 -11.57
C GLN A 201 4.62 2.18 -12.90
N ARG A 202 5.66 2.98 -13.15
CA ARG A 202 5.77 3.77 -14.39
C ARG A 202 5.79 2.90 -15.65
N PHE A 203 6.40 1.72 -15.59
CA PHE A 203 6.43 0.77 -16.70
C PHE A 203 5.09 0.05 -16.89
N LEU A 204 4.42 -0.32 -15.78
CA LEU A 204 3.16 -1.06 -15.83
C LEU A 204 1.93 -0.19 -16.11
N THR A 205 2.04 1.16 -15.98
CA THR A 205 0.89 2.07 -16.15
C THR A 205 1.15 3.19 -17.18
N PRO A 206 1.49 2.85 -18.44
CA PRO A 206 1.79 3.87 -19.46
C PRO A 206 0.57 4.74 -19.81
N TRP A 207 -0.65 4.21 -19.68
CA TRP A 207 -1.91 4.93 -19.97
C TRP A 207 -2.18 6.10 -19.03
N MET A 208 -1.69 6.07 -17.78
CA MET A 208 -1.87 7.19 -16.84
C MET A 208 -1.15 8.46 -17.29
N ARG A 209 -0.07 8.35 -18.06
CA ARG A 209 0.66 9.49 -18.62
C ARG A 209 -0.14 10.19 -19.71
N ALA A 210 -0.88 9.43 -20.52
CA ALA A 210 -1.72 9.97 -21.58
C ALA A 210 -2.92 10.78 -21.03
N ALA A 211 -3.50 10.34 -19.90
CA ALA A 211 -4.63 11.03 -19.26
C ALA A 211 -4.22 12.33 -18.55
N GLY A 212 -3.01 12.43 -18.02
CA GLY A 212 -2.51 13.65 -17.32
C GLY A 212 -2.19 14.84 -18.26
N GLY A 213 -1.98 14.58 -19.56
CA GLY A 213 -1.63 15.63 -20.56
C GLY A 213 -2.80 16.49 -21.01
N THR A 214 -4.02 15.98 -20.97
CA THR A 214 -5.22 16.67 -21.52
C THR A 214 -5.84 17.66 -20.52
N GLY A 215 -5.68 17.49 -19.23
CA GLY A 215 -6.25 18.37 -18.21
C GLY A 215 -5.57 19.75 -18.12
N ARG A 216 -4.30 19.86 -18.50
CA ARG A 216 -3.54 21.11 -18.40
C ARG A 216 -3.79 22.06 -19.59
N ARG A 217 -4.21 21.51 -20.72
CA ARG A 217 -4.49 22.32 -21.94
C ARG A 217 -5.85 23.01 -21.89
N ARG A 218 -6.83 22.44 -21.19
CA ARG A 218 -8.21 22.98 -21.14
C ARG A 218 -8.35 24.21 -20.22
N LYS A 219 -7.40 24.44 -19.28
CA LYS A 219 -7.42 25.58 -18.36
C LYS A 219 -6.83 26.87 -18.95
N ARG A 220 -6.22 26.80 -20.14
CA ARG A 220 -5.57 27.96 -20.80
C ARG A 220 -6.40 28.61 -21.89
N SER A 221 -7.53 28.02 -22.34
CA SER A 221 -8.38 28.56 -23.39
C SER A 221 -9.67 29.25 -22.90
N GLY A 222 -9.80 29.47 -21.59
CA GLY A 222 -10.96 30.12 -21.00
C GLY A 222 -10.67 31.50 -20.44
N ARG A 223 -10.06 32.41 -21.25
CA ARG A 223 -10.06 33.83 -20.96
C ARG A 223 -10.99 34.47 -21.98
N PRO A 224 -12.22 34.87 -21.61
CA PRO A 224 -13.01 35.73 -22.46
C PRO A 224 -12.47 37.15 -22.29
N ASP A 225 -11.99 37.71 -23.42
CA ASP A 225 -11.68 39.13 -23.53
C ASP A 225 -12.94 39.93 -23.25
N GLY A 226 -12.84 40.77 -22.26
CA GLY A 226 -13.86 41.75 -21.97
C GLY A 226 -13.77 42.93 -22.90
N SER A 227 -14.85 43.22 -23.61
CA SER A 227 -15.21 44.57 -23.98
C SER A 227 -16.63 44.54 -24.57
N GLY A 228 -17.54 45.30 -23.99
CA GLY A 228 -18.89 45.49 -24.54
C GLY A 228 -19.85 46.02 -23.50
N SER A 229 -19.71 47.33 -23.23
CA SER A 229 -20.70 48.22 -22.66
C SER A 229 -22.14 47.97 -23.10
N ALA A 230 -23.07 47.90 -22.16
CA ALA A 230 -24.38 48.61 -22.16
C ALA A 230 -25.19 48.22 -20.89
N ALA A 231 -25.50 49.21 -20.09
CA ALA A 231 -26.56 49.21 -19.07
C ALA A 231 -27.90 49.64 -19.71
N PRO A 232 -28.99 49.85 -18.94
CA PRO A 232 -29.72 48.92 -18.07
C PRO A 232 -31.20 48.81 -18.47
N ALA A 233 -31.89 47.82 -18.03
CA ALA A 233 -33.36 47.85 -18.01
C ALA A 233 -33.87 47.30 -16.68
N SER A 234 -34.41 48.20 -15.95
CA SER A 234 -35.27 48.01 -14.76
C SER A 234 -36.51 47.18 -15.14
N LEU A 235 -36.91 46.23 -14.33
CA LEU A 235 -38.34 45.89 -14.16
C LEU A 235 -38.52 45.03 -12.88
N SER A 236 -39.13 45.73 -11.91
CA SER A 236 -40.22 45.35 -10.99
C SER A 236 -40.14 44.02 -10.21
N ARG A 237 -39.93 44.21 -8.91
CA ARG A 237 -40.42 43.37 -7.83
C ARG A 237 -41.92 43.23 -7.83
N PRO A 238 -42.53 42.12 -7.52
CA PRO A 238 -43.80 42.06 -6.80
C PRO A 238 -43.57 41.79 -5.30
N ALA A 239 -44.46 42.43 -4.53
CA ALA A 239 -44.46 42.54 -3.08
C ALA A 239 -44.92 41.24 -2.39
N PRO A 240 -44.76 41.19 -1.02
CA PRO A 240 -45.08 40.01 -0.23
C PRO A 240 -46.58 39.98 0.11
N LEU A 241 -47.17 38.79 0.19
CA LEU A 241 -48.47 38.58 0.76
C LEU A 241 -48.29 38.05 2.19
N ASP A 242 -48.65 38.95 3.12
CA ASP A 242 -48.95 38.67 4.51
C ASP A 242 -50.18 37.75 4.66
N ALA A 243 -50.16 37.12 5.79
CA ALA A 243 -51.28 36.79 6.69
C ALA A 243 -51.36 35.30 7.08
N ALA A 244 -50.95 35.10 8.31
CA ALA A 244 -51.50 34.10 9.18
C ALA A 244 -53.03 34.37 9.43
N PRO A 245 -53.88 33.52 10.11
CA PRO A 245 -53.62 33.11 11.47
C PRO A 245 -54.12 31.70 11.90
N ASP A 246 -53.60 31.30 13.09
CA ASP A 246 -54.20 30.59 14.22
C ASP A 246 -55.36 29.57 14.03
N ALA A 247 -55.18 28.46 14.64
CA ALA A 247 -56.03 27.87 15.70
C ALA A 247 -55.73 26.37 15.85
N ALA A 248 -55.06 26.00 16.91
CA ALA A 248 -55.63 25.41 18.12
C ALA A 248 -56.39 24.07 17.97
N LEU A 249 -55.99 23.17 18.77
CA LEU A 249 -56.70 22.17 19.58
C LEU A 249 -56.10 20.75 19.46
N LYS A 250 -55.43 20.36 20.54
CA LYS A 250 -55.85 19.39 21.57
C LYS A 250 -56.14 17.97 21.10
N GLY A 251 -55.41 17.06 21.69
CA GLY A 251 -56.03 15.90 22.37
C GLY A 251 -55.75 14.53 21.77
N ALA A 252 -55.18 13.78 22.55
CA ALA A 252 -55.09 12.36 22.83
C ALA A 252 -53.72 11.74 22.63
#